data_4350eec20fda28a863b4acf74684a791
#
_entry.id   4350eec20fda28a863b4acf74684a791
#
_cell.length_a   1.000
_cell.length_b   1.000
_cell.length_c   1.000
_cell.angle_alpha   90.00
_cell.angle_beta   90.00
_cell.angle_gamma   90.00
#
_symmetry.space_group_name_H-M   'P 1'
#
loop_
_entity.id
_entity.type
_entity.pdbx_description
1 polymer ?
#
loop_
_entity_poly.entity_id
_entity_poly.type
_entity_poly.pdbx_seq_one_letter_code
_entity_poly.pdbx_strand_id
1 'polypeptide(L)'
;TTALSPGEHSLKNVGYGILKYLYKELQLDIFWRTRTWNLSLSYNIEELFRYMVISRALYPNCTWNEAIEKGLYFEESGSISDEDLDSAFHVIVKLQKDLQKWIYEHSGSILSRDTTSAFLDHTSYNFSIPGSMPSDTQPNARRTDSTLHLDLLTDRNGIPIAYDLSTSGTVLNQSVFNAVKQLK
;
A
#
# COMPACT_ATOMS: atom_id res chain seq x y z
N THR A 1 7.67 22.34 38.60
CA THR A 1 7.74 21.06 37.84
C THR A 1 6.42 20.35 38.05
N THR A 2 5.48 20.56 37.12
CA THR A 2 4.20 19.87 37.11
C THR A 2 4.48 18.43 36.61
N ALA A 3 4.30 17.45 37.50
CA ALA A 3 4.39 16.05 37.13
C ALA A 3 3.25 15.76 36.12
N LEU A 4 3.60 15.36 34.92
CA LEU A 4 2.64 14.87 33.93
C LEU A 4 2.11 13.53 34.45
N SER A 5 0.88 13.48 34.92
CA SER A 5 0.18 12.22 35.15
C SER A 5 -0.04 11.55 33.81
N PRO A 6 0.36 10.28 33.62
CA PRO A 6 0.03 9.55 32.42
C PRO A 6 -1.49 9.40 32.34
N GLY A 7 -2.16 10.15 31.47
CA GLY A 7 -3.53 9.88 31.12
C GLY A 7 -3.63 8.53 30.41
N GLU A 8 -4.70 7.78 30.62
CA GLU A 8 -4.93 6.45 30.02
C GLU A 8 -4.88 6.44 28.48
N HIS A 9 -4.84 7.61 27.82
CA HIS A 9 -4.85 7.79 26.36
C HIS A 9 -3.56 8.42 25.79
N SER A 10 -2.47 8.46 26.56
CA SER A 10 -1.24 9.18 26.12
C SER A 10 -0.17 8.28 25.46
N LEU A 11 -0.40 6.99 25.35
CA LEU A 11 0.53 6.06 24.70
C LEU A 11 0.46 6.26 23.18
N LYS A 12 1.44 6.97 22.62
CA LYS A 12 1.60 7.12 21.16
C LYS A 12 2.70 6.21 20.65
N ASN A 13 2.46 5.55 19.52
CA ASN A 13 3.46 4.72 18.89
C ASN A 13 4.55 5.61 18.26
N VAL A 14 5.76 5.56 18.82
CA VAL A 14 6.91 6.34 18.33
C VAL A 14 7.26 5.98 16.88
N GLY A 15 7.10 4.70 16.50
CA GLY A 15 7.30 4.25 15.12
C GLY A 15 6.42 4.98 14.12
N TYR A 16 5.20 5.34 14.50
CA TYR A 16 4.32 6.16 13.69
C TYR A 16 4.94 7.51 13.34
N GLY A 17 5.54 8.18 14.31
CA GLY A 17 6.19 9.49 14.10
C GLY A 17 7.31 9.41 13.06
N ILE A 18 8.14 8.37 13.12
CA ILE A 18 9.23 8.13 12.18
C ILE A 18 8.68 7.85 10.76
N LEU A 19 7.70 6.95 10.65
CA LEU A 19 7.11 6.61 9.35
C LEU A 19 6.32 7.77 8.75
N LYS A 20 5.64 8.58 9.58
CA LYS A 20 4.98 9.80 9.13
C LYS A 20 5.98 10.83 8.62
N TYR A 21 7.15 10.95 9.25
CA TYR A 21 8.22 11.79 8.75
C TYR A 21 8.69 11.33 7.36
N LEU A 22 9.00 10.04 7.20
CA LEU A 22 9.38 9.47 5.90
C LEU A 22 8.28 9.63 4.83
N TYR A 23 7.02 9.48 5.21
CA TYR A 23 5.87 9.73 4.34
C TYR A 23 5.86 11.16 3.79
N LYS A 24 6.19 12.14 4.63
CA LYS A 24 6.31 13.55 4.24
C LYS A 24 7.55 13.83 3.41
N GLU A 25 8.69 13.21 3.71
CA GLU A 25 9.91 13.33 2.90
C GLU A 25 9.68 12.80 1.47
N LEU A 26 8.86 11.75 1.31
CA LEU A 26 8.40 11.25 0.02
C LEU A 26 7.32 12.15 -0.63
N GLN A 27 6.91 13.22 0.04
CA GLN A 27 5.88 14.16 -0.40
C GLN A 27 4.55 13.48 -0.78
N LEU A 28 4.20 12.39 -0.10
CA LEU A 28 2.98 11.63 -0.40
C LEU A 28 1.70 12.40 -0.05
N ASP A 29 1.76 13.29 0.93
CA ASP A 29 0.68 14.24 1.24
C ASP A 29 0.42 15.22 0.08
N ILE A 30 1.48 15.68 -0.59
CA ILE A 30 1.39 16.53 -1.78
C ILE A 30 0.85 15.73 -2.97
N PHE A 31 1.31 14.48 -3.14
CA PHE A 31 0.80 13.60 -4.18
C PHE A 31 -0.72 13.48 -4.12
N TRP A 32 -1.27 13.05 -2.99
CA TRP A 32 -2.70 12.85 -2.84
C TRP A 32 -3.48 14.14 -3.04
N ARG A 33 -3.07 15.23 -2.42
CA ARG A 33 -3.71 16.53 -2.57
C ARG A 33 -3.74 17.00 -4.03
N THR A 34 -2.67 16.81 -4.79
CA THR A 34 -2.58 17.26 -6.17
C THR A 34 -3.27 16.34 -7.18
N ARG A 35 -3.38 15.03 -6.89
CA ARG A 35 -4.03 14.07 -7.79
C ARG A 35 -5.52 13.92 -7.56
N THR A 36 -6.03 14.33 -6.41
CA THR A 36 -7.44 14.14 -6.05
C THR A 36 -8.20 15.45 -5.80
N TRP A 37 -7.59 16.60 -6.05
CA TRP A 37 -8.17 17.92 -5.81
C TRP A 37 -9.53 18.13 -6.49
N ASN A 38 -9.76 17.49 -7.62
CA ASN A 38 -10.99 17.57 -8.42
C ASN A 38 -11.99 16.43 -8.17
N LEU A 39 -11.66 15.52 -7.24
CA LEU A 39 -12.55 14.43 -6.85
C LEU A 39 -13.41 14.86 -5.68
N SER A 40 -14.73 14.65 -5.79
CA SER A 40 -15.65 14.85 -4.69
C SER A 40 -15.67 13.60 -3.81
N LEU A 41 -14.70 13.50 -2.89
CA LEU A 41 -14.62 12.40 -1.94
C LEU A 41 -15.28 12.81 -0.62
N SER A 42 -16.00 11.87 0.01
CA SER A 42 -16.62 12.04 1.34
C SER A 42 -15.60 11.93 2.48
N TYR A 43 -14.40 11.48 2.18
CA TYR A 43 -13.32 11.18 3.13
C TYR A 43 -11.98 11.80 2.69
N ASN A 44 -11.04 11.87 3.62
CA ASN A 44 -9.68 12.34 3.34
C ASN A 44 -8.81 11.16 2.87
N ILE A 45 -8.62 11.06 1.56
CA ILE A 45 -7.83 9.96 0.93
C ILE A 45 -6.36 9.96 1.40
N GLU A 46 -5.75 11.14 1.65
CA GLU A 46 -4.38 11.25 2.15
C GLU A 46 -4.25 10.62 3.52
N GLU A 47 -5.15 10.99 4.43
CA GLU A 47 -5.16 10.49 5.78
C GLU A 47 -5.36 8.97 5.79
N LEU A 48 -6.35 8.50 5.04
CA LEU A 48 -6.68 7.08 4.92
C LEU A 48 -5.49 6.29 4.36
N PHE A 49 -4.90 6.73 3.26
CA PHE A 49 -3.74 6.06 2.67
C PHE A 49 -2.55 6.04 3.63
N ARG A 50 -2.26 7.15 4.31
CA ARG A 50 -1.20 7.25 5.30
C ARG A 50 -1.39 6.24 6.44
N TYR A 51 -2.61 6.12 6.97
CA TYR A 51 -2.96 5.11 7.97
C TYR A 51 -2.73 3.69 7.45
N MET A 52 -3.20 3.41 6.23
CA MET A 52 -3.03 2.11 5.60
C MET A 52 -1.56 1.70 5.53
N VAL A 53 -0.72 2.57 4.98
CA VAL A 53 0.70 2.28 4.76
C VAL A 53 1.45 2.15 6.07
N ILE A 54 1.26 3.09 7.00
CA ILE A 54 1.96 3.09 8.28
C ILE A 54 1.51 1.92 9.15
N SER A 55 0.21 1.64 9.20
CA SER A 55 -0.31 0.50 9.95
C SER A 55 0.24 -0.82 9.42
N ARG A 56 0.31 -0.97 8.11
CA ARG A 56 0.89 -2.18 7.50
C ARG A 56 2.38 -2.33 7.79
N ALA A 57 3.12 -1.23 7.84
CA ALA A 57 4.55 -1.23 8.18
C ALA A 57 4.80 -1.57 9.65
N LEU A 58 3.96 -1.09 10.56
CA LEU A 58 4.09 -1.33 12.01
C LEU A 58 3.51 -2.69 12.43
N TYR A 59 2.45 -3.14 11.75
CA TYR A 59 1.67 -4.33 12.10
C TYR A 59 1.41 -5.19 10.85
N PRO A 60 2.44 -5.80 10.25
CA PRO A 60 2.33 -6.50 8.96
C PRO A 60 1.35 -7.67 8.97
N ASN A 61 1.12 -8.29 10.13
CA ASN A 61 0.25 -9.46 10.29
C ASN A 61 -1.16 -9.10 10.78
N CYS A 62 -1.49 -7.82 10.93
CA CYS A 62 -2.83 -7.41 11.32
C CYS A 62 -3.79 -7.42 10.13
N THR A 63 -5.04 -7.77 10.43
CA THR A 63 -6.16 -7.51 9.53
C THR A 63 -6.34 -6.00 9.38
N TRP A 64 -7.10 -5.62 8.37
CA TRP A 64 -7.39 -4.21 8.11
C TRP A 64 -8.09 -3.53 9.29
N ASN A 65 -9.12 -4.16 9.83
CA ASN A 65 -9.88 -3.63 10.97
C ASN A 65 -9.01 -3.47 12.22
N GLU A 66 -8.18 -4.47 12.53
CA GLU A 66 -7.23 -4.37 13.64
C GLU A 66 -6.20 -3.24 13.44
N ALA A 67 -5.77 -3.00 12.20
CA ALA A 67 -4.85 -1.90 11.88
C ALA A 67 -5.53 -0.54 12.06
N ILE A 68 -6.81 -0.41 11.72
CA ILE A 68 -7.61 0.80 11.95
C ILE A 68 -7.77 1.04 13.47
N GLU A 69 -8.16 0.02 14.23
CA GLU A 69 -8.27 0.14 15.68
C GLU A 69 -6.95 0.58 16.32
N LYS A 70 -5.83 0.02 15.87
CA LYS A 70 -4.49 0.43 16.32
C LYS A 70 -4.10 1.83 15.85
N GLY A 71 -4.66 2.30 14.77
CA GLY A 71 -4.47 3.67 14.25
C GLY A 71 -4.93 4.74 15.23
N LEU A 72 -5.92 4.45 16.10
CA LEU A 72 -6.39 5.37 17.14
C LEU A 72 -5.26 5.82 18.09
N TYR A 73 -4.21 5.03 18.26
CA TYR A 73 -3.02 5.39 19.04
C TYR A 73 -2.06 6.34 18.34
N PHE A 74 -2.28 6.62 17.04
CA PHE A 74 -1.40 7.46 16.24
C PHE A 74 -1.83 8.92 16.28
N GLU A 75 -3.05 9.19 15.91
CA GLU A 75 -3.66 10.53 15.85
C GLU A 75 -5.18 10.39 16.08
N GLU A 76 -5.82 11.49 16.44
CA GLU A 76 -7.28 11.54 16.40
C GLU A 76 -7.71 11.54 14.93
N SER A 77 -8.26 10.44 14.48
CA SER A 77 -8.87 10.32 13.15
C SER A 77 -10.38 10.24 13.27
N GLY A 78 -11.07 10.74 12.27
CA GLY A 78 -12.51 10.48 12.12
C GLY A 78 -12.78 8.97 11.97
N SER A 79 -14.01 8.56 12.17
CA SER A 79 -14.45 7.20 11.86
C SER A 79 -14.35 6.96 10.36
N ILE A 80 -13.65 5.90 9.97
CA ILE A 80 -13.54 5.46 8.58
C ILE A 80 -14.56 4.34 8.39
N SER A 81 -15.48 4.49 7.44
CA SER A 81 -16.44 3.46 7.10
C SER A 81 -15.86 2.42 6.14
N ASP A 82 -16.44 1.22 6.10
CA ASP A 82 -16.03 0.20 5.12
C ASP A 82 -16.29 0.68 3.68
N GLU A 83 -17.30 1.51 3.44
CA GLU A 83 -17.60 2.11 2.14
C GLU A 83 -16.54 3.11 1.72
N ASP A 84 -16.03 3.93 2.65
CA ASP A 84 -14.92 4.86 2.40
C ASP A 84 -13.64 4.09 2.05
N LEU A 85 -13.39 2.98 2.72
CA LEU A 85 -12.26 2.10 2.43
C LEU A 85 -12.33 1.51 1.02
N ASP A 86 -13.46 0.94 0.65
CA ASP A 86 -13.66 0.35 -0.68
C ASP A 86 -13.49 1.41 -1.77
N SER A 87 -14.12 2.57 -1.58
CA SER A 87 -13.97 3.71 -2.47
C SER A 87 -12.51 4.18 -2.58
N ALA A 88 -11.78 4.22 -1.47
CA ALA A 88 -10.37 4.60 -1.46
C ALA A 88 -9.49 3.60 -2.20
N PHE A 89 -9.75 2.29 -2.07
CA PHE A 89 -9.03 1.28 -2.84
C PHE A 89 -9.18 1.50 -4.35
N HIS A 90 -10.38 1.83 -4.83
CA HIS A 90 -10.61 2.14 -6.24
C HIS A 90 -9.78 3.34 -6.71
N VAL A 91 -9.69 4.40 -5.90
CA VAL A 91 -8.87 5.58 -6.22
C VAL A 91 -7.39 5.22 -6.22
N ILE A 92 -6.92 4.47 -5.21
CA ILE A 92 -5.52 4.03 -5.09
C ILE A 92 -5.10 3.20 -6.30
N VAL A 93 -5.91 2.20 -6.67
CA VAL A 93 -5.64 1.33 -7.84
C VAL A 93 -5.59 2.16 -9.12
N LYS A 94 -6.49 3.12 -9.30
CA LYS A 94 -6.50 4.00 -10.48
C LYS A 94 -5.23 4.85 -10.58
N LEU A 95 -4.69 5.30 -9.46
CA LEU A 95 -3.49 6.15 -9.39
C LEU A 95 -2.20 5.36 -9.13
N GLN A 96 -2.26 4.03 -9.12
CA GLN A 96 -1.13 3.15 -8.78
C GLN A 96 0.15 3.47 -9.57
N LYS A 97 0.03 3.69 -10.88
CA LYS A 97 1.19 3.98 -11.75
C LYS A 97 1.80 5.34 -11.46
N ASP A 98 0.96 6.34 -11.27
CA ASP A 98 1.41 7.69 -10.91
C ASP A 98 2.07 7.70 -9.54
N LEU A 99 1.51 6.96 -8.57
CA LEU A 99 2.07 6.81 -7.23
C LEU A 99 3.44 6.12 -7.26
N GLN A 100 3.57 5.04 -8.04
CA GLN A 100 4.84 4.31 -8.19
C GLN A 100 5.93 5.21 -8.78
N LYS A 101 5.60 5.97 -9.84
CA LYS A 101 6.51 6.95 -10.44
C LYS A 101 6.88 8.05 -9.44
N TRP A 102 5.90 8.60 -8.72
CA TRP A 102 6.13 9.60 -7.70
C TRP A 102 7.10 9.14 -6.61
N ILE A 103 6.88 7.95 -6.07
CA ILE A 103 7.75 7.36 -5.04
C ILE A 103 9.17 7.17 -5.59
N TYR A 104 9.31 6.70 -6.83
CA TYR A 104 10.60 6.54 -7.46
C TYR A 104 11.36 7.87 -7.58
N GLU A 105 10.71 8.91 -8.06
CA GLU A 105 11.30 10.23 -8.24
C GLU A 105 11.71 10.87 -6.90
N HIS A 106 10.81 10.84 -5.90
CA HIS A 106 11.04 11.52 -4.63
C HIS A 106 11.95 10.75 -3.66
N SER A 107 11.99 9.43 -3.75
CA SER A 107 12.90 8.66 -2.90
C SER A 107 14.38 8.83 -3.29
N GLY A 108 14.68 9.32 -4.49
CA GLY A 108 16.06 9.63 -4.90
C GLY A 108 16.74 10.71 -4.06
N SER A 109 15.98 11.59 -3.40
CA SER A 109 16.52 12.59 -2.46
C SER A 109 16.85 12.01 -1.08
N ILE A 110 16.26 10.87 -0.72
CA ILE A 110 16.39 10.23 0.59
C ILE A 110 17.40 9.08 0.52
N LEU A 111 17.41 8.35 -0.60
CA LEU A 111 18.17 7.11 -0.78
C LEU A 111 19.09 7.22 -1.99
N SER A 112 20.36 6.85 -1.81
CA SER A 112 21.28 6.67 -2.93
C SER A 112 20.98 5.34 -3.61
N ARG A 113 20.54 5.38 -4.88
CA ARG A 113 20.27 4.20 -5.69
C ARG A 113 21.46 3.79 -6.52
N ASP A 114 21.71 2.49 -6.59
CA ASP A 114 22.67 1.89 -7.52
C ASP A 114 21.93 1.08 -8.58
N THR A 115 21.63 1.73 -9.69
CA THR A 115 20.90 1.14 -10.83
C THR A 115 21.83 0.47 -11.85
N THR A 116 23.11 0.25 -11.53
CA THR A 116 24.05 -0.50 -12.40
C THR A 116 23.64 -1.96 -12.58
N SER A 117 22.91 -2.49 -11.61
CA SER A 117 22.27 -3.82 -11.65
C SER A 117 20.90 -3.75 -11.04
N ALA A 118 19.96 -4.53 -11.58
CA ALA A 118 18.62 -4.67 -11.02
C ALA A 118 18.31 -6.15 -10.80
N PHE A 119 17.60 -6.44 -9.72
CA PHE A 119 17.13 -7.78 -9.36
C PHE A 119 15.64 -7.83 -9.45
N LEU A 120 15.11 -8.91 -10.03
CA LEU A 120 13.68 -9.18 -10.10
C LEU A 120 13.34 -10.29 -9.12
N ASP A 121 12.43 -9.98 -8.21
CA ASP A 121 11.80 -10.96 -7.31
C ASP A 121 10.38 -11.25 -7.80
N HIS A 122 10.05 -12.52 -7.91
CA HIS A 122 8.74 -13.00 -8.34
C HIS A 122 8.05 -13.73 -7.19
N THR A 123 6.95 -13.19 -6.72
CA THR A 123 6.14 -13.79 -5.64
C THR A 123 4.73 -14.09 -6.12
N SER A 124 4.20 -15.26 -5.79
CA SER A 124 2.85 -15.67 -6.14
C SER A 124 1.97 -15.80 -4.89
N TYR A 125 0.81 -15.17 -4.91
CA TYR A 125 -0.19 -15.24 -3.86
C TYR A 125 -1.43 -15.96 -4.37
N ASN A 126 -1.86 -17.01 -3.67
CA ASN A 126 -3.10 -17.72 -3.99
C ASN A 126 -4.24 -17.20 -3.12
N PHE A 127 -5.32 -16.81 -3.74
CA PHE A 127 -6.52 -16.32 -3.06
C PHE A 127 -7.67 -17.28 -3.30
N SER A 128 -8.35 -17.67 -2.23
CA SER A 128 -9.66 -18.31 -2.31
C SER A 128 -10.72 -17.21 -2.22
N ILE A 129 -11.49 -17.00 -3.29
CA ILE A 129 -12.56 -15.99 -3.30
C ILE A 129 -13.73 -16.53 -2.45
N PRO A 130 -14.09 -15.90 -1.33
CA PRO A 130 -15.29 -16.24 -0.58
C PRO A 130 -16.52 -15.96 -1.46
N GLY A 131 -17.33 -16.96 -1.73
CA GLY A 131 -18.56 -16.80 -2.54
C GLY A 131 -18.69 -17.71 -3.75
N SER A 132 -17.61 -18.36 -4.18
CA SER A 132 -17.70 -19.54 -5.06
C SER A 132 -18.00 -20.80 -4.22
N MET A 133 -19.04 -20.77 -3.38
CA MET A 133 -19.56 -21.99 -2.77
C MET A 133 -20.00 -22.91 -3.89
N PRO A 134 -19.55 -24.17 -3.90
CA PRO A 134 -20.15 -25.17 -4.79
C PRO A 134 -21.64 -25.20 -4.47
N SER A 135 -22.49 -24.88 -5.43
CA SER A 135 -23.88 -25.26 -5.29
C SER A 135 -23.90 -26.78 -5.12
N ASP A 136 -24.67 -27.30 -4.17
CA ASP A 136 -24.81 -28.74 -3.84
C ASP A 136 -25.16 -29.62 -5.04
N THR A 137 -25.27 -29.07 -6.23
CA THR A 137 -25.65 -29.72 -7.48
C THR A 137 -24.47 -30.09 -8.39
N GLN A 138 -23.22 -29.69 -8.08
CA GLN A 138 -22.06 -30.10 -8.87
C GLN A 138 -20.82 -30.36 -7.97
N PRO A 139 -20.59 -31.63 -7.60
CA PRO A 139 -19.46 -32.04 -6.75
C PRO A 139 -18.06 -31.85 -7.40
N ASN A 140 -17.99 -31.41 -8.66
CA ASN A 140 -16.76 -31.20 -9.43
C ASN A 140 -16.51 -29.72 -9.81
N ALA A 141 -17.21 -28.75 -9.21
CA ALA A 141 -16.87 -27.35 -9.41
C ALA A 141 -15.48 -27.09 -8.82
N ARG A 142 -14.48 -26.99 -9.69
CA ARG A 142 -13.11 -26.60 -9.34
C ARG A 142 -13.19 -25.24 -8.62
N ARG A 143 -12.68 -25.17 -7.40
CA ARG A 143 -12.34 -23.91 -6.76
C ARG A 143 -11.45 -23.17 -7.75
N THR A 144 -11.93 -22.05 -8.25
CA THR A 144 -11.10 -21.15 -9.05
C THR A 144 -10.23 -20.40 -8.07
N ASP A 145 -9.11 -21.01 -7.69
CA ASP A 145 -8.07 -20.29 -6.96
C ASP A 145 -7.51 -19.24 -7.93
N SER A 146 -7.71 -17.98 -7.58
CA SER A 146 -7.10 -16.89 -8.32
C SER A 146 -5.70 -16.68 -7.79
N THR A 147 -4.71 -16.70 -8.67
CA THR A 147 -3.31 -16.43 -8.33
C THR A 147 -2.98 -14.99 -8.73
N LEU A 148 -2.43 -14.23 -7.80
CA LEU A 148 -1.85 -12.92 -8.06
C LEU A 148 -0.32 -13.06 -8.06
N HIS A 149 0.32 -12.59 -9.10
CA HIS A 149 1.77 -12.52 -9.22
C HIS A 149 2.22 -11.10 -8.94
N LEU A 150 3.20 -10.95 -8.06
CA LEU A 150 3.91 -9.71 -7.79
C LEU A 150 5.34 -9.84 -8.31
N ASP A 151 5.69 -9.04 -9.27
CA ASP A 151 7.04 -8.88 -9.79
C ASP A 151 7.63 -7.60 -9.23
N LEU A 152 8.63 -7.71 -8.34
CA LEU A 152 9.30 -6.59 -7.70
C LEU A 152 10.69 -6.41 -8.28
N LEU A 153 10.95 -5.24 -8.86
CA LEU A 153 12.26 -4.85 -9.34
C LEU A 153 12.96 -4.02 -8.28
N THR A 154 14.16 -4.44 -7.87
CA THR A 154 15.00 -3.71 -6.91
C THR A 154 16.34 -3.33 -7.54
N ASP A 155 16.98 -2.29 -6.99
CA ASP A 155 18.34 -1.92 -7.35
C ASP A 155 19.37 -2.86 -6.67
N ARG A 156 20.65 -2.60 -6.90
CA ARG A 156 21.76 -3.39 -6.30
C ARG A 156 21.75 -3.39 -4.77
N ASN A 157 21.20 -2.36 -4.15
CA ASN A 157 21.11 -2.22 -2.70
C ASN A 157 19.82 -2.84 -2.12
N GLY A 158 18.99 -3.47 -2.96
CA GLY A 158 17.69 -4.02 -2.57
C GLY A 158 16.58 -2.97 -2.41
N ILE A 159 16.80 -1.75 -2.91
CA ILE A 159 15.79 -0.68 -2.84
C ILE A 159 14.79 -0.86 -4.00
N PRO A 160 13.48 -0.89 -3.72
CA PRO A 160 12.47 -1.03 -4.76
C PRO A 160 12.55 0.08 -5.81
N ILE A 161 12.56 -0.32 -7.09
CA ILE A 161 12.53 0.57 -8.25
C ILE A 161 11.11 0.63 -8.81
N ALA A 162 10.52 -0.56 -9.05
CA ALA A 162 9.20 -0.71 -9.64
C ALA A 162 8.59 -2.06 -9.28
N TYR A 163 7.29 -2.19 -9.46
CA TYR A 163 6.61 -3.48 -9.36
C TYR A 163 5.53 -3.60 -10.44
N ASP A 164 5.18 -4.83 -10.76
CA ASP A 164 4.02 -5.16 -11.59
C ASP A 164 3.16 -6.22 -10.91
N LEU A 165 1.85 -6.14 -11.13
CA LEU A 165 0.87 -7.08 -10.59
C LEU A 165 0.09 -7.71 -11.74
N SER A 166 0.02 -9.03 -11.77
CA SER A 166 -0.72 -9.76 -12.80
C SER A 166 -1.53 -10.91 -12.21
N THR A 167 -2.68 -11.21 -12.78
CA THR A 167 -3.59 -12.29 -12.31
C THR A 167 -3.46 -13.58 -13.10
N SER A 168 -2.67 -13.62 -14.16
CA SER A 168 -2.46 -14.84 -14.94
C SER A 168 -1.23 -14.72 -15.83
N GLY A 169 -0.37 -15.71 -15.78
CA GLY A 169 0.55 -16.17 -16.84
C GLY A 169 1.28 -15.14 -17.69
N THR A 170 1.38 -13.88 -17.22
CA THR A 170 2.15 -12.86 -17.93
C THR A 170 3.60 -13.32 -17.97
N VAL A 171 4.17 -13.36 -19.15
CA VAL A 171 5.56 -13.76 -19.31
C VAL A 171 6.45 -12.81 -18.53
N LEU A 172 7.29 -13.32 -17.66
CA LEU A 172 8.18 -12.59 -16.74
C LEU A 172 8.90 -11.40 -17.44
N ASN A 173 9.34 -11.59 -18.69
CA ASN A 173 9.99 -10.56 -19.49
C ASN A 173 9.08 -9.35 -19.79
N GLN A 174 7.76 -9.57 -19.90
CA GLN A 174 6.81 -8.49 -20.18
C GLN A 174 6.56 -7.65 -18.92
N SER A 175 6.52 -8.27 -17.74
CA SER A 175 6.40 -7.57 -16.46
C SER A 175 7.58 -6.64 -16.21
N VAL A 176 8.82 -7.14 -16.39
CA VAL A 176 10.02 -6.29 -16.26
C VAL A 176 9.98 -5.10 -17.21
N PHE A 177 9.63 -5.36 -18.47
CA PHE A 177 9.55 -4.30 -19.48
C PHE A 177 8.48 -3.26 -19.10
N ASN A 178 7.33 -3.72 -18.62
CA ASN A 178 6.25 -2.84 -18.17
C ASN A 178 6.68 -2.00 -16.96
N ALA A 179 7.33 -2.62 -15.96
CA ALA A 179 7.81 -1.93 -14.77
C ALA A 179 8.83 -0.83 -15.14
N VAL A 180 9.81 -1.13 -15.96
CA VAL A 180 10.81 -0.14 -16.42
C VAL A 180 10.20 0.95 -17.31
N LYS A 181 9.22 0.60 -18.16
CA LYS A 181 8.53 1.57 -19.00
C LYS A 181 7.71 2.59 -18.21
N GLN A 182 7.21 2.22 -17.04
CA GLN A 182 6.43 3.10 -16.17
C GLN A 182 7.29 4.21 -15.53
N LEU A 183 8.61 4.04 -15.50
CA LEU A 183 9.55 5.00 -14.91
C LEU A 183 10.03 6.06 -15.91
N LYS A 184 9.73 5.91 -17.19
CA LYS A 184 10.03 6.89 -18.26
C LYS A 184 8.86 7.85 -18.42
#